data_d1a76c0df4facbd4893f7e7fe273f4a0
#
_entry.id   d1a76c0df4facbd4893f7e7fe273f4a0
#
_cell.length_a   1.000
_cell.length_b   1.000
_cell.length_c   1.000
_cell.angle_alpha   90.00
_cell.angle_beta   90.00
_cell.angle_gamma   90.00
#
_symmetry.space_group_name_H-M   'P 1'
#
loop_
_entity.id
_entity.type
_entity.pdbx_description
1 polymer ?
#
loop_
_entity_poly.entity_id
_entity_poly.type
_entity_poly.pdbx_seq_one_letter_code
_entity_poly.pdbx_strand_id
1 'polypeptide(L)'
;MKLLPLLVVFSTLLNCSYTQNCTKTPCLPNAKCEIRDGIEACYCNMGFSGNGVTICEDDNECGNLTQSCGENANCTNTEGSYYCMCVPGFRSSNNQDRFITNDGTICIENVNANCHLDNVCIAANINKTLTKIRPIKEPVALLQEVYRNSVTDLSPTDIITYIEILAESSSLLGYKNNTISAKDTLSNSTLTELVKTVNNFVQRDTFAVWDKLSVNHRRTHLTKLMHTVERATLRLSQSFQKTTQFDTNSTDIALKVFFIDSSKMKHIHPHMNVDGDYINIFPKRKAAYNSNGNVAVAFLYYKNIGPLLSSSDNFLLKPQNYDNSEEEERVISSVISVSMSSNPPTLYELEKITFTLSHRKITDRYKSLCAFWNYSPDTMNGTWSSEGCELTYSNETHTSCRCNHLTHFAILMSSGPSIGIKDYNILTRITQLGIIISLICLAICIFTFWFFSEIQSTRTTIHKNLCCSLFLAELVFLVGINTNTNKLFCSIIAGLLHYFFLAAFAWMCIEGIHLYLIVVGVIYNKGFLHKNFYIFGYLSPAVVVGFSAALGYRYYGTTKVCWLSTENNFIWSFIGPACLIILVNLLAFGVIIYKVFRHTAGLKPEVSCFENIR
;
A
#
# COMPACT_ATOMS: atom_id res chain seq x y z
N MET A 1 16.30 -19.79 37.54
CA MET A 1 16.44 -21.26 37.65
C MET A 1 15.67 -21.73 38.88
N LYS A 2 14.63 -22.57 38.71
CA LYS A 2 13.85 -23.28 39.75
C LYS A 2 13.05 -22.43 40.75
N LEU A 3 11.80 -22.10 40.38
CA LEU A 3 10.68 -21.83 41.33
C LEU A 3 9.32 -21.85 40.56
N LEU A 4 9.06 -22.89 39.78
CA LEU A 4 7.79 -23.02 39.04
C LEU A 4 7.17 -24.45 39.08
N PRO A 5 7.27 -25.23 40.16
CA PRO A 5 6.36 -26.37 40.30
C PRO A 5 5.60 -26.43 41.65
N LEU A 6 5.50 -25.34 42.41
CA LEU A 6 4.80 -25.38 43.73
C LEU A 6 3.43 -24.72 43.75
N LEU A 7 2.98 -24.11 42.64
CA LEU A 7 1.65 -23.43 42.52
C LEU A 7 0.59 -24.27 41.79
N VAL A 8 0.94 -25.42 41.21
CA VAL A 8 -0.03 -26.29 40.53
C VAL A 8 -0.61 -27.38 41.44
N VAL A 9 -0.03 -27.60 42.62
CA VAL A 9 -0.50 -28.65 43.57
C VAL A 9 -1.52 -28.10 44.58
N PHE A 10 -1.71 -26.78 44.66
CA PHE A 10 -2.64 -26.20 45.65
C PHE A 10 -4.04 -25.85 45.09
N SER A 11 -4.29 -26.03 43.75
CA SER A 11 -5.63 -25.77 43.17
C SER A 11 -6.48 -27.04 42.92
N THR A 12 -5.99 -28.23 43.31
CA THR A 12 -6.74 -29.49 43.13
C THR A 12 -7.33 -30.08 44.42
N LEU A 13 -7.33 -29.31 45.51
CA LEU A 13 -7.85 -29.82 46.83
C LEU A 13 -8.98 -28.98 47.45
N LEU A 14 -9.72 -28.20 46.65
CA LEU A 14 -10.91 -27.47 47.16
C LEU A 14 -12.13 -27.59 46.22
N ASN A 15 -12.41 -28.81 45.74
CA ASN A 15 -13.75 -29.18 45.31
C ASN A 15 -14.26 -30.28 46.25
N CYS A 16 -14.49 -29.89 47.51
CA CYS A 16 -15.28 -30.69 48.43
C CYS A 16 -16.76 -30.40 48.07
N SER A 17 -17.35 -31.23 47.20
CA SER A 17 -18.77 -31.25 46.96
C SER A 17 -19.47 -31.53 48.29
N TYR A 18 -20.16 -30.52 48.80
CA TYR A 18 -21.10 -30.71 49.94
C TYR A 18 -22.25 -31.58 49.46
N THR A 19 -22.17 -32.89 49.68
CA THR A 19 -23.31 -33.79 49.52
C THR A 19 -24.28 -33.54 50.71
N GLN A 20 -25.40 -32.90 50.39
CA GLN A 20 -26.53 -32.83 51.33
C GLN A 20 -27.14 -34.24 51.43
N ASN A 21 -26.86 -34.91 52.50
CA ASN A 21 -27.48 -36.22 52.80
C ASN A 21 -28.84 -36.02 53.49
N CYS A 22 -29.85 -36.73 53.03
CA CYS A 22 -31.10 -36.91 53.78
C CYS A 22 -30.85 -37.78 55.01
N THR A 23 -31.67 -37.67 56.03
CA THR A 23 -31.52 -38.36 57.34
C THR A 23 -31.45 -39.87 57.20
N LYS A 24 -31.90 -40.48 56.10
CA LYS A 24 -31.93 -41.93 55.88
C LYS A 24 -31.15 -42.43 54.66
N THR A 25 -30.84 -41.57 53.68
CA THR A 25 -30.17 -41.98 52.42
C THR A 25 -29.25 -40.86 51.90
N PRO A 26 -28.01 -41.19 51.46
CA PRO A 26 -27.12 -40.22 50.80
C PRO A 26 -27.63 -39.89 49.40
N CYS A 27 -27.69 -38.60 49.04
CA CYS A 27 -28.06 -38.13 47.72
C CYS A 27 -26.81 -38.14 46.79
N LEU A 28 -27.03 -38.31 45.50
CA LEU A 28 -26.01 -38.19 44.47
C LEU A 28 -25.41 -36.77 44.40
N PRO A 29 -24.24 -36.55 43.82
CA PRO A 29 -23.58 -35.24 43.71
C PRO A 29 -24.44 -34.20 43.00
N ASN A 30 -25.28 -34.59 42.02
CA ASN A 30 -26.17 -33.72 41.26
C ASN A 30 -27.62 -33.78 41.80
N ALA A 31 -27.80 -34.17 43.09
CA ALA A 31 -29.10 -34.22 43.78
C ALA A 31 -29.03 -33.49 45.11
N LYS A 32 -30.14 -32.95 45.56
CA LYS A 32 -30.29 -32.32 46.86
C LYS A 32 -31.44 -32.94 47.65
N CYS A 33 -31.32 -32.92 48.96
CA CYS A 33 -32.38 -33.37 49.83
C CYS A 33 -33.46 -32.28 49.96
N GLU A 34 -34.67 -32.61 49.59
CA GLU A 34 -35.83 -31.72 49.73
C GLU A 34 -36.98 -32.46 50.41
N ILE A 35 -37.80 -31.70 51.17
CA ILE A 35 -39.04 -32.20 51.73
C ILE A 35 -40.15 -31.73 50.76
N ARG A 36 -40.79 -32.68 50.07
CA ARG A 36 -41.99 -32.43 49.26
C ARG A 36 -43.15 -33.27 49.82
N ASP A 37 -44.25 -32.65 50.03
CA ASP A 37 -45.47 -33.29 50.61
C ASP A 37 -45.22 -34.01 51.96
N GLY A 38 -44.31 -33.48 52.79
CA GLY A 38 -43.99 -34.04 54.11
C GLY A 38 -43.08 -35.26 54.07
N ILE A 39 -42.57 -35.67 52.91
CA ILE A 39 -41.58 -36.77 52.67
C ILE A 39 -40.24 -36.18 52.34
N GLU A 40 -39.22 -36.53 53.14
CA GLU A 40 -37.83 -36.19 52.92
C GLU A 40 -37.21 -37.20 51.90
N ALA A 41 -36.83 -36.69 50.70
CA ALA A 41 -36.25 -37.50 49.65
C ALA A 41 -35.20 -36.71 48.85
N CYS A 42 -34.32 -37.45 48.16
CA CYS A 42 -33.35 -36.84 47.22
C CYS A 42 -34.02 -36.55 45.89
N TYR A 43 -33.85 -35.34 45.39
CA TYR A 43 -34.29 -34.92 44.07
C TYR A 43 -33.10 -34.43 43.24
N CYS A 44 -33.03 -34.81 41.98
CA CYS A 44 -32.01 -34.29 41.10
C CYS A 44 -32.11 -32.75 40.99
N ASN A 45 -30.98 -32.08 40.86
CA ASN A 45 -30.91 -30.63 40.62
C ASN A 45 -31.57 -30.28 39.28
N MET A 46 -31.94 -29.02 39.09
CA MET A 46 -32.46 -28.53 37.82
C MET A 46 -31.45 -28.83 36.69
N GLY A 47 -31.91 -29.30 35.54
CA GLY A 47 -31.12 -29.77 34.44
C GLY A 47 -30.68 -31.23 34.52
N PHE A 48 -31.13 -31.96 35.53
CA PHE A 48 -30.85 -33.40 35.69
C PHE A 48 -32.14 -34.16 35.95
N SER A 49 -32.25 -35.36 35.38
CA SER A 49 -33.38 -36.28 35.57
C SER A 49 -32.95 -37.58 36.24
N GLY A 50 -33.86 -38.12 37.07
CA GLY A 50 -33.61 -39.37 37.80
C GLY A 50 -34.25 -39.39 39.15
N ASN A 51 -33.91 -40.44 39.96
CA ASN A 51 -34.51 -40.65 41.27
C ASN A 51 -33.74 -40.00 42.44
N GLY A 52 -32.67 -39.26 42.16
CA GLY A 52 -31.86 -38.59 43.17
C GLY A 52 -30.94 -39.47 44.05
N VAL A 53 -31.15 -40.80 44.06
CA VAL A 53 -30.45 -41.76 44.92
C VAL A 53 -29.50 -42.65 44.12
N THR A 54 -29.94 -43.16 42.95
CA THR A 54 -29.16 -44.07 42.11
C THR A 54 -28.83 -43.51 40.74
N ILE A 55 -29.64 -42.59 40.24
CA ILE A 55 -29.54 -42.00 38.92
C ILE A 55 -29.91 -40.52 39.02
N CYS A 56 -28.99 -39.64 38.55
CA CYS A 56 -29.24 -38.23 38.17
C CYS A 56 -28.36 -37.98 36.95
N GLU A 57 -28.93 -38.16 35.78
CA GLU A 57 -28.27 -37.94 34.50
C GLU A 57 -28.66 -36.55 33.99
N ASP A 58 -27.72 -35.95 33.24
CA ASP A 58 -27.90 -34.65 32.60
C ASP A 58 -29.03 -34.71 31.58
N ASP A 59 -29.95 -33.76 31.64
CA ASP A 59 -31.04 -33.62 30.69
C ASP A 59 -30.50 -33.02 29.40
N ASN A 60 -30.72 -33.66 28.26
CA ASN A 60 -30.33 -33.08 26.99
C ASN A 60 -31.43 -32.13 26.48
N GLU A 61 -31.35 -30.85 26.87
CA GLU A 61 -32.32 -29.84 26.47
C GLU A 61 -32.31 -29.57 24.98
N CYS A 62 -31.22 -29.95 24.30
CA CYS A 62 -31.06 -29.81 22.83
C CYS A 62 -31.79 -30.90 22.03
N GLY A 63 -32.42 -31.87 22.67
CA GLY A 63 -33.17 -32.95 22.00
C GLY A 63 -34.33 -32.48 21.11
N ASN A 64 -34.82 -31.26 21.32
CA ASN A 64 -35.88 -30.61 20.55
C ASN A 64 -35.44 -29.21 20.11
N LEU A 65 -34.56 -29.13 19.10
CA LEU A 65 -33.88 -27.91 18.65
C LEU A 65 -34.79 -26.67 18.47
N THR A 66 -36.01 -26.88 17.95
CA THR A 66 -36.96 -25.80 17.68
C THR A 66 -37.61 -25.26 18.95
N GLN A 67 -37.70 -26.06 20.02
CA GLN A 67 -38.27 -25.64 21.31
C GLN A 67 -37.24 -25.00 22.24
N SER A 68 -35.96 -25.41 22.16
CA SER A 68 -34.92 -24.98 23.11
C SER A 68 -34.23 -23.68 22.70
N CYS A 69 -33.92 -23.48 21.43
CA CYS A 69 -33.16 -22.31 20.96
C CYS A 69 -33.86 -21.45 19.91
N GLY A 70 -35.00 -21.90 19.38
CA GLY A 70 -35.72 -21.20 18.32
C GLY A 70 -35.10 -21.40 16.94
N GLU A 71 -35.67 -20.69 15.96
CA GLU A 71 -35.18 -20.76 14.56
C GLU A 71 -33.81 -20.09 14.41
N ASN A 72 -32.99 -20.65 13.50
CA ASN A 72 -31.65 -20.13 13.16
C ASN A 72 -30.65 -20.09 14.32
N ALA A 73 -30.78 -21.00 15.28
CA ALA A 73 -29.87 -21.18 16.40
C ALA A 73 -29.38 -22.63 16.49
N ASN A 74 -28.14 -22.81 16.89
CA ASN A 74 -27.53 -24.07 17.28
C ASN A 74 -27.60 -24.18 18.81
N CYS A 75 -28.03 -25.34 19.28
CA CYS A 75 -28.07 -25.66 20.71
C CYS A 75 -26.83 -26.50 21.07
N THR A 76 -26.25 -26.20 22.21
CA THR A 76 -25.16 -27.00 22.80
C THR A 76 -25.51 -27.36 24.22
N ASN A 77 -25.64 -28.65 24.47
CA ASN A 77 -25.91 -29.18 25.81
C ASN A 77 -24.64 -29.12 26.67
N THR A 78 -24.79 -28.78 27.92
CA THR A 78 -23.75 -28.74 28.93
C THR A 78 -24.24 -29.37 30.23
N GLU A 79 -23.37 -29.82 31.10
CA GLU A 79 -23.75 -30.47 32.33
C GLU A 79 -24.65 -29.55 33.20
N GLY A 80 -25.94 -29.91 33.33
CA GLY A 80 -26.97 -29.21 34.09
C GLY A 80 -27.58 -27.99 33.41
N SER A 81 -27.29 -27.71 32.11
CA SER A 81 -27.85 -26.59 31.38
C SER A 81 -27.51 -26.68 29.89
N TYR A 82 -27.92 -25.68 29.10
CA TYR A 82 -27.61 -25.55 27.69
C TYR A 82 -27.35 -24.08 27.33
N TYR A 83 -26.79 -23.85 26.17
CA TYR A 83 -26.73 -22.53 25.58
C TYR A 83 -27.00 -22.57 24.07
N CYS A 84 -27.49 -21.45 23.58
CA CYS A 84 -27.77 -21.24 22.17
C CYS A 84 -26.73 -20.32 21.55
N MET A 85 -26.37 -20.59 20.30
CA MET A 85 -25.57 -19.70 19.43
C MET A 85 -26.30 -19.58 18.10
N CYS A 86 -26.38 -18.37 17.58
CA CYS A 86 -26.98 -18.16 16.27
C CYS A 86 -26.12 -18.81 15.17
N VAL A 87 -26.77 -19.41 14.15
CA VAL A 87 -26.07 -19.92 12.98
C VAL A 87 -25.41 -18.77 12.22
N PRO A 88 -24.36 -19.05 11.42
CA PRO A 88 -23.73 -18.04 10.57
C PRO A 88 -24.76 -17.30 9.72
N GLY A 89 -24.76 -15.95 9.77
CA GLY A 89 -25.78 -15.11 9.11
C GLY A 89 -26.82 -14.53 10.06
N PHE A 90 -26.84 -14.96 11.30
CA PHE A 90 -27.77 -14.48 12.32
C PHE A 90 -27.01 -14.00 13.56
N ARG A 91 -27.58 -13.05 14.28
CA ARG A 91 -27.08 -12.55 15.57
C ARG A 91 -28.17 -12.65 16.63
N SER A 92 -27.78 -12.80 17.88
CA SER A 92 -28.73 -12.74 18.99
C SER A 92 -29.31 -11.32 19.14
N SER A 93 -30.58 -11.21 19.50
CA SER A 93 -31.25 -9.92 19.70
C SER A 93 -30.65 -9.10 20.85
N ASN A 94 -29.94 -9.74 21.80
CA ASN A 94 -29.22 -9.11 22.91
C ASN A 94 -27.73 -8.88 22.66
N ASN A 95 -27.22 -9.16 21.45
CA ASN A 95 -25.80 -9.05 21.03
C ASN A 95 -24.81 -9.92 21.84
N GLN A 96 -25.24 -10.98 22.52
CA GLN A 96 -24.37 -11.93 23.19
C GLN A 96 -24.07 -13.11 22.28
N ASP A 97 -22.84 -13.59 22.28
CA ASP A 97 -22.43 -14.75 21.45
C ASP A 97 -23.10 -16.06 21.90
N ARG A 98 -23.39 -16.18 23.19
CA ARG A 98 -24.09 -17.31 23.82
C ARG A 98 -25.25 -16.79 24.66
N PHE A 99 -26.41 -17.39 24.52
CA PHE A 99 -27.62 -17.00 25.25
C PHE A 99 -28.47 -18.20 25.62
N ILE A 100 -29.41 -17.99 26.54
CA ILE A 100 -30.46 -18.94 26.89
C ILE A 100 -31.78 -18.27 26.57
N THR A 101 -32.72 -18.97 25.95
CA THR A 101 -33.98 -18.41 25.44
C THR A 101 -34.97 -17.91 26.51
N ASN A 102 -34.67 -18.16 27.79
CA ASN A 102 -35.54 -17.76 28.91
C ASN A 102 -35.75 -16.24 29.07
N ASP A 103 -34.88 -15.42 28.44
CA ASP A 103 -34.96 -13.96 28.42
C ASP A 103 -35.65 -13.38 27.18
N GLY A 104 -36.19 -14.25 26.32
CA GLY A 104 -36.79 -13.85 25.04
C GLY A 104 -35.81 -13.55 23.91
N THR A 105 -34.53 -13.88 24.08
CA THR A 105 -33.51 -13.70 23.04
C THR A 105 -33.78 -14.64 21.87
N ILE A 106 -33.80 -14.09 20.67
CA ILE A 106 -33.99 -14.80 19.40
C ILE A 106 -32.84 -14.48 18.43
N CYS A 107 -32.60 -15.37 17.47
CA CYS A 107 -31.66 -15.13 16.39
C CYS A 107 -32.33 -14.32 15.28
N ILE A 108 -31.90 -13.10 15.10
CA ILE A 108 -32.36 -12.21 14.04
C ILE A 108 -31.35 -12.23 12.91
N GLU A 109 -31.82 -12.19 11.66
CA GLU A 109 -30.98 -12.15 10.50
C GLU A 109 -29.99 -10.97 10.60
N ASN A 110 -28.71 -11.29 10.63
CA ASN A 110 -27.67 -10.28 10.65
C ASN A 110 -27.45 -9.79 9.23
N VAL A 111 -28.28 -8.89 8.79
CA VAL A 111 -28.25 -8.32 7.42
C VAL A 111 -26.87 -7.73 7.08
N ASN A 112 -26.01 -7.51 8.09
CA ASN A 112 -24.71 -6.83 7.94
C ASN A 112 -23.48 -7.69 8.29
N ALA A 113 -23.63 -8.90 8.85
CA ALA A 113 -22.50 -9.59 9.49
C ALA A 113 -21.72 -10.57 8.61
N ASN A 114 -22.20 -10.97 7.46
CA ASN A 114 -21.56 -12.00 6.60
C ASN A 114 -21.25 -11.59 5.18
N CYS A 115 -21.22 -10.31 4.89
CA CYS A 115 -20.56 -9.80 3.71
C CYS A 115 -19.04 -9.79 3.94
N HIS A 116 -18.39 -10.92 3.88
CA HIS A 116 -16.94 -11.00 3.73
C HIS A 116 -16.54 -10.39 2.38
N LEU A 117 -16.67 -9.04 2.21
CA LEU A 117 -16.16 -8.27 1.06
C LEU A 117 -16.33 -8.99 -0.31
N ASP A 118 -17.30 -9.92 -0.38
CA ASP A 118 -17.66 -10.61 -1.60
C ASP A 118 -18.42 -9.63 -2.51
N ASN A 119 -17.97 -9.48 -3.74
CA ASN A 119 -18.55 -8.58 -4.72
C ASN A 119 -20.07 -8.81 -4.92
N VAL A 120 -20.55 -10.03 -4.78
CA VAL A 120 -21.97 -10.39 -4.91
C VAL A 120 -22.77 -9.82 -3.75
N CYS A 121 -22.25 -9.92 -2.54
CA CYS A 121 -22.91 -9.38 -1.33
C CYS A 121 -22.91 -7.85 -1.30
N ILE A 122 -21.80 -7.23 -1.67
CA ILE A 122 -21.70 -5.77 -1.83
C ILE A 122 -22.74 -5.29 -2.84
N ALA A 123 -22.83 -5.93 -4.02
CA ALA A 123 -23.80 -5.59 -5.06
C ALA A 123 -25.26 -5.75 -4.58
N ALA A 124 -25.55 -6.81 -3.83
CA ALA A 124 -26.88 -7.02 -3.25
C ALA A 124 -27.25 -5.93 -2.23
N ASN A 125 -26.31 -5.54 -1.36
CA ASN A 125 -26.49 -4.47 -0.37
C ASN A 125 -26.66 -3.10 -1.04
N ILE A 126 -25.88 -2.80 -2.07
CA ILE A 126 -26.03 -1.60 -2.90
C ILE A 126 -27.43 -1.56 -3.51
N ASN A 127 -27.88 -2.64 -4.18
CA ASN A 127 -29.20 -2.71 -4.81
C ASN A 127 -30.34 -2.52 -3.78
N LYS A 128 -30.25 -3.18 -2.61
CA LYS A 128 -31.23 -3.04 -1.52
C LYS A 128 -31.32 -1.61 -1.01
N THR A 129 -30.17 -0.94 -0.83
CA THR A 129 -30.13 0.43 -0.33
C THR A 129 -30.56 1.42 -1.43
N LEU A 130 -30.16 1.21 -2.69
CA LEU A 130 -30.59 2.00 -3.83
C LEU A 130 -32.12 1.94 -4.03
N THR A 131 -32.76 0.79 -3.84
CA THR A 131 -34.24 0.70 -3.95
C THR A 131 -34.96 1.56 -2.91
N LYS A 132 -34.36 1.78 -1.74
CA LYS A 132 -34.90 2.69 -0.71
C LYS A 132 -34.67 4.16 -1.05
N ILE A 133 -33.55 4.48 -1.69
CA ILE A 133 -33.09 5.85 -1.93
C ILE A 133 -33.57 6.39 -3.29
N ARG A 134 -33.71 5.55 -4.32
CA ARG A 134 -34.20 5.94 -5.68
C ARG A 134 -35.49 6.74 -5.72
N PRO A 135 -36.48 6.54 -4.82
CA PRO A 135 -37.68 7.38 -4.79
C PRO A 135 -37.39 8.83 -4.39
N ILE A 136 -36.27 9.11 -3.74
CA ILE A 136 -35.90 10.45 -3.25
C ILE A 136 -35.30 11.23 -4.41
N LYS A 137 -36.07 12.13 -5.00
CA LYS A 137 -35.65 12.96 -6.15
C LYS A 137 -34.94 14.26 -5.73
N GLU A 138 -35.11 14.66 -4.49
CA GLU A 138 -34.51 15.90 -3.97
C GLU A 138 -33.10 15.63 -3.45
N PRO A 139 -32.05 16.32 -3.95
CA PRO A 139 -30.66 16.08 -3.58
C PRO A 139 -30.38 16.25 -2.08
N VAL A 140 -30.97 17.26 -1.44
CA VAL A 140 -30.79 17.51 0.00
C VAL A 140 -31.38 16.38 0.83
N ALA A 141 -32.61 15.96 0.53
CA ALA A 141 -33.27 14.86 1.24
C ALA A 141 -32.51 13.53 1.06
N LEU A 142 -31.96 13.27 -0.13
CA LEU A 142 -31.13 12.11 -0.39
C LEU A 142 -29.86 12.10 0.48
N LEU A 143 -29.14 13.22 0.52
CA LEU A 143 -27.93 13.34 1.35
C LEU A 143 -28.24 13.22 2.84
N GLN A 144 -29.35 13.81 3.29
CA GLN A 144 -29.80 13.68 4.69
C GLN A 144 -30.17 12.23 5.06
N GLU A 145 -30.77 11.47 4.14
CA GLU A 145 -31.06 10.06 4.38
C GLU A 145 -29.77 9.22 4.46
N VAL A 146 -28.82 9.45 3.56
CA VAL A 146 -27.48 8.80 3.65
C VAL A 146 -26.79 9.19 4.95
N TYR A 147 -26.86 10.48 5.34
CA TYR A 147 -26.27 10.96 6.60
C TYR A 147 -26.87 10.24 7.80
N ARG A 148 -28.20 10.18 7.92
CA ARG A 148 -28.87 9.51 9.05
C ARG A 148 -28.46 8.05 9.19
N ASN A 149 -28.40 7.35 8.07
CA ASN A 149 -28.03 5.93 8.06
C ASN A 149 -26.52 5.69 8.26
N SER A 150 -25.68 6.73 8.11
CA SER A 150 -24.23 6.64 8.32
C SER A 150 -23.75 7.05 9.72
N VAL A 151 -24.65 7.51 10.59
CA VAL A 151 -24.32 7.91 11.99
C VAL A 151 -24.27 6.72 12.94
N THR A 152 -24.98 5.63 12.63
CA THR A 152 -25.00 4.39 13.42
C THR A 152 -23.81 3.51 13.08
N ASP A 153 -23.52 2.49 13.90
CA ASP A 153 -22.39 1.57 13.75
C ASP A 153 -22.14 1.13 12.31
N LEU A 154 -21.16 1.76 11.66
CA LEU A 154 -20.80 1.49 10.28
C LEU A 154 -19.98 0.20 10.17
N SER A 155 -20.39 -0.69 9.28
CA SER A 155 -19.57 -1.82 8.84
C SER A 155 -18.71 -1.43 7.62
N PRO A 156 -17.64 -2.17 7.30
CA PRO A 156 -16.86 -1.95 6.07
C PRO A 156 -17.71 -1.98 4.79
N THR A 157 -18.72 -2.86 4.74
CA THR A 157 -19.65 -2.98 3.61
C THR A 157 -20.61 -1.79 3.52
N ASP A 158 -21.00 -1.19 4.65
CA ASP A 158 -21.85 -0.01 4.64
C ASP A 158 -21.11 1.19 4.07
N ILE A 159 -19.86 1.42 4.46
CA ILE A 159 -19.04 2.50 3.91
C ILE A 159 -18.92 2.36 2.39
N ILE A 160 -18.59 1.16 1.88
CA ILE A 160 -18.51 0.89 0.46
C ILE A 160 -19.84 1.17 -0.23
N THR A 161 -20.95 0.67 0.36
CA THR A 161 -22.30 0.84 -0.19
C THR A 161 -22.67 2.32 -0.29
N TYR A 162 -22.44 3.11 0.75
CA TYR A 162 -22.77 4.55 0.72
C TYR A 162 -21.90 5.34 -0.25
N ILE A 163 -20.62 4.97 -0.42
CA ILE A 163 -19.76 5.58 -1.42
C ILE A 163 -20.27 5.28 -2.84
N GLU A 164 -20.67 4.03 -3.12
CA GLU A 164 -21.26 3.65 -4.40
C GLU A 164 -22.57 4.42 -4.68
N ILE A 165 -23.42 4.54 -3.67
CA ILE A 165 -24.67 5.31 -3.75
C ILE A 165 -24.40 6.78 -4.04
N LEU A 166 -23.44 7.40 -3.36
CA LEU A 166 -23.05 8.79 -3.62
C LEU A 166 -22.50 8.93 -5.05
N ALA A 167 -21.70 7.97 -5.53
CA ALA A 167 -21.17 7.99 -6.88
C ALA A 167 -22.26 7.89 -7.95
N GLU A 168 -23.22 6.99 -7.82
CA GLU A 168 -24.37 6.85 -8.72
C GLU A 168 -25.27 8.09 -8.65
N SER A 169 -25.56 8.58 -7.44
CA SER A 169 -26.42 9.75 -7.21
C SER A 169 -25.77 11.07 -7.62
N SER A 170 -24.44 11.13 -7.77
CA SER A 170 -23.73 12.36 -8.13
C SER A 170 -24.21 12.98 -9.44
N SER A 171 -24.76 12.16 -10.35
CA SER A 171 -25.39 12.64 -11.60
C SER A 171 -26.72 13.35 -11.38
N LEU A 172 -27.43 13.06 -10.29
CA LEU A 172 -28.73 13.62 -9.93
C LEU A 172 -28.60 14.91 -9.11
N LEU A 173 -27.40 15.22 -8.58
CA LEU A 173 -27.17 16.38 -7.73
C LEU A 173 -27.22 17.73 -8.47
N GLY A 174 -27.41 17.76 -9.79
CA GLY A 174 -27.56 18.97 -10.59
C GLY A 174 -29.02 19.35 -10.84
N TYR A 175 -29.38 20.59 -10.60
CA TYR A 175 -30.77 21.10 -10.79
C TYR A 175 -31.05 21.52 -12.23
N LYS A 176 -32.03 20.91 -12.88
CA LYS A 176 -32.40 21.23 -14.27
C LYS A 176 -33.50 22.31 -14.44
N ASN A 177 -34.39 22.53 -13.46
CA ASN A 177 -35.67 23.25 -13.72
C ASN A 177 -36.20 24.17 -12.60
N ASN A 178 -35.37 24.97 -11.89
CA ASN A 178 -35.88 25.89 -10.85
C ASN A 178 -35.64 27.36 -11.19
N THR A 179 -36.46 28.26 -10.59
CA THR A 179 -36.35 29.73 -10.73
C THR A 179 -35.00 30.24 -10.22
N ILE A 180 -34.49 31.31 -10.83
CA ILE A 180 -33.10 31.80 -10.69
C ILE A 180 -32.65 32.01 -9.22
N SER A 181 -33.52 32.53 -8.36
CA SER A 181 -33.17 32.86 -6.96
C SER A 181 -33.14 31.65 -6.03
N ALA A 182 -33.85 30.58 -6.35
CA ALA A 182 -33.91 29.38 -5.56
C ALA A 182 -32.72 28.42 -5.80
N LYS A 183 -32.02 28.55 -6.93
CA LYS A 183 -30.90 27.68 -7.31
C LYS A 183 -29.67 27.87 -6.42
N ASP A 184 -29.28 29.09 -6.12
CA ASP A 184 -28.08 29.40 -5.34
C ASP A 184 -28.23 28.92 -3.88
N THR A 185 -29.41 29.17 -3.26
CA THR A 185 -29.68 28.71 -1.89
C THR A 185 -29.76 27.19 -1.78
N LEU A 186 -30.34 26.53 -2.79
CA LEU A 186 -30.47 25.08 -2.82
C LEU A 186 -29.14 24.41 -3.11
N SER A 187 -28.28 24.98 -3.95
CA SER A 187 -26.92 24.49 -4.19
C SER A 187 -26.05 24.63 -2.95
N ASN A 188 -26.15 25.73 -2.21
CA ASN A 188 -25.44 25.95 -0.95
C ASN A 188 -25.86 24.91 0.11
N SER A 189 -27.16 24.66 0.28
CA SER A 189 -27.65 23.67 1.24
C SER A 189 -27.21 22.25 0.85
N THR A 190 -27.23 21.92 -0.43
CA THR A 190 -26.76 20.62 -0.94
C THR A 190 -25.28 20.42 -0.69
N LEU A 191 -24.44 21.45 -0.93
CA LEU A 191 -22.99 21.39 -0.65
C LEU A 191 -22.72 21.23 0.84
N THR A 192 -23.49 21.91 1.70
CA THR A 192 -23.37 21.77 3.16
C THR A 192 -23.70 20.36 3.61
N GLU A 193 -24.83 19.78 3.14
CA GLU A 193 -25.21 18.41 3.49
C GLU A 193 -24.24 17.37 2.89
N LEU A 194 -23.68 17.62 1.71
CA LEU A 194 -22.63 16.76 1.13
C LEU A 194 -21.39 16.73 2.02
N VAL A 195 -20.91 17.89 2.48
CA VAL A 195 -19.74 17.97 3.38
C VAL A 195 -20.01 17.25 4.71
N LYS A 196 -21.19 17.43 5.30
CA LYS A 196 -21.57 16.72 6.52
C LYS A 196 -21.61 15.20 6.33
N THR A 197 -22.19 14.75 5.22
CA THR A 197 -22.30 13.32 4.91
C THR A 197 -20.91 12.69 4.71
N VAL A 198 -20.05 13.35 3.95
CA VAL A 198 -18.68 12.87 3.69
C VAL A 198 -17.84 12.89 4.96
N ASN A 199 -18.05 13.86 5.86
CA ASN A 199 -17.37 13.90 7.15
C ASN A 199 -17.53 12.61 7.95
N ASN A 200 -18.73 12.01 7.94
CA ASN A 200 -18.98 10.74 8.63
C ASN A 200 -18.12 9.57 8.13
N PHE A 201 -17.63 9.65 6.90
CA PHE A 201 -16.79 8.60 6.32
C PHE A 201 -15.28 8.83 6.54
N VAL A 202 -14.86 10.08 6.77
CA VAL A 202 -13.44 10.45 6.88
C VAL A 202 -12.99 10.87 8.27
N GLN A 203 -13.90 10.93 9.23
CA GLN A 203 -13.61 11.24 10.62
C GLN A 203 -12.79 10.12 11.30
N ARG A 204 -12.06 10.47 12.36
CA ARG A 204 -11.16 9.52 13.05
C ARG A 204 -11.86 8.29 13.59
N ASP A 205 -13.12 8.41 14.02
CA ASP A 205 -13.89 7.33 14.62
C ASP A 205 -14.16 6.19 13.62
N THR A 206 -14.17 6.49 12.31
CA THR A 206 -14.35 5.47 11.25
C THR A 206 -13.06 4.78 10.84
N PHE A 207 -11.90 5.17 11.35
CA PHE A 207 -10.62 4.58 10.97
C PHE A 207 -10.54 3.08 11.28
N ALA A 208 -11.09 2.65 12.41
CA ALA A 208 -11.15 1.22 12.76
C ALA A 208 -11.97 0.39 11.76
N VAL A 209 -12.92 1.01 11.07
CA VAL A 209 -13.72 0.37 10.03
C VAL A 209 -12.93 0.27 8.74
N TRP A 210 -12.21 1.33 8.35
CA TRP A 210 -11.33 1.35 7.20
C TRP A 210 -10.15 0.37 7.33
N ASP A 211 -9.65 0.13 8.54
CA ASP A 211 -8.55 -0.79 8.81
C ASP A 211 -8.91 -2.27 8.58
N LYS A 212 -10.20 -2.60 8.67
CA LYS A 212 -10.71 -3.94 8.33
C LYS A 212 -10.69 -4.24 6.83
N LEU A 213 -10.50 -3.22 5.98
CA LEU A 213 -10.40 -3.36 4.53
C LEU A 213 -8.95 -3.59 4.11
N SER A 214 -8.73 -4.46 3.11
CA SER A 214 -7.40 -4.56 2.50
C SER A 214 -6.95 -3.23 1.91
N VAL A 215 -5.65 -2.96 1.86
CA VAL A 215 -5.06 -1.72 1.34
C VAL A 215 -5.64 -1.34 -0.03
N ASN A 216 -5.75 -2.30 -0.94
CA ASN A 216 -6.25 -2.04 -2.29
C ASN A 216 -7.72 -1.61 -2.29
N HIS A 217 -8.60 -2.29 -1.54
CA HIS A 217 -10.01 -1.92 -1.41
C HIS A 217 -10.17 -0.56 -0.75
N ARG A 218 -9.43 -0.30 0.34
CA ARG A 218 -9.44 0.98 1.04
C ARG A 218 -9.07 2.14 0.11
N ARG A 219 -7.95 2.01 -0.61
CA ARG A 219 -7.47 3.04 -1.56
C ARG A 219 -8.44 3.28 -2.70
N THR A 220 -8.98 2.22 -3.31
CA THR A 220 -9.94 2.32 -4.41
C THR A 220 -11.21 3.06 -3.98
N HIS A 221 -11.81 2.70 -2.83
CA HIS A 221 -13.04 3.33 -2.39
C HIS A 221 -12.83 4.76 -1.85
N LEU A 222 -11.70 5.04 -1.20
CA LEU A 222 -11.35 6.42 -0.83
C LEU A 222 -11.10 7.29 -2.06
N THR A 223 -10.41 6.78 -3.08
CA THR A 223 -10.24 7.49 -4.36
C THR A 223 -11.59 7.77 -5.00
N LYS A 224 -12.49 6.79 -5.00
CA LYS A 224 -13.85 6.96 -5.54
C LYS A 224 -14.65 8.00 -4.76
N LEU A 225 -14.53 8.01 -3.43
CA LEU A 225 -15.16 9.03 -2.58
C LEU A 225 -14.64 10.43 -2.95
N MET A 226 -13.32 10.64 -2.97
CA MET A 226 -12.70 11.93 -3.30
C MET A 226 -13.11 12.40 -4.70
N HIS A 227 -13.04 11.51 -5.70
CA HIS A 227 -13.45 11.80 -7.08
C HIS A 227 -14.94 12.18 -7.17
N THR A 228 -15.81 11.46 -6.45
CA THR A 228 -17.26 11.72 -6.44
C THR A 228 -17.58 13.07 -5.83
N VAL A 229 -16.96 13.40 -4.68
CA VAL A 229 -17.14 14.69 -3.99
C VAL A 229 -16.67 15.85 -4.87
N GLU A 230 -15.53 15.71 -5.52
CA GLU A 230 -14.98 16.69 -6.45
C GLU A 230 -15.94 16.95 -7.61
N ARG A 231 -16.40 15.90 -8.29
CA ARG A 231 -17.34 16.02 -9.42
C ARG A 231 -18.69 16.59 -9.01
N ALA A 232 -19.25 16.16 -7.87
CA ALA A 232 -20.51 16.70 -7.34
C ALA A 232 -20.38 18.18 -7.03
N THR A 233 -19.28 18.59 -6.39
CA THR A 233 -19.01 20.00 -6.06
C THR A 233 -18.91 20.87 -7.31
N LEU A 234 -18.15 20.43 -8.32
CA LEU A 234 -18.04 21.19 -9.58
C LEU A 234 -19.36 21.29 -10.32
N ARG A 235 -20.19 20.25 -10.33
CA ARG A 235 -21.53 20.29 -10.95
C ARG A 235 -22.47 21.25 -10.23
N LEU A 236 -22.50 21.22 -8.90
CA LEU A 236 -23.31 22.13 -8.10
C LEU A 236 -22.84 23.59 -8.26
N SER A 237 -21.52 23.81 -8.33
CA SER A 237 -20.97 25.14 -8.51
C SER A 237 -21.30 25.77 -9.89
N GLN A 238 -21.49 24.94 -10.91
CA GLN A 238 -21.96 25.44 -12.24
C GLN A 238 -23.42 25.94 -12.23
N SER A 239 -24.18 25.64 -11.18
CA SER A 239 -25.55 26.13 -10.98
C SER A 239 -25.58 27.59 -10.52
N PHE A 240 -24.48 28.13 -9.99
CA PHE A 240 -24.38 29.53 -9.58
C PHE A 240 -24.45 30.47 -10.81
N GLN A 241 -25.15 31.58 -10.63
CA GLN A 241 -25.36 32.52 -11.74
C GLN A 241 -24.55 33.81 -11.64
N LYS A 242 -24.10 34.15 -10.45
CA LYS A 242 -23.30 35.34 -10.19
C LYS A 242 -21.96 34.94 -9.60
N THR A 243 -20.96 35.81 -9.79
CA THR A 243 -19.67 35.64 -9.06
C THR A 243 -19.94 35.50 -7.57
N THR A 244 -19.69 34.30 -7.06
CA THR A 244 -20.02 33.89 -5.69
C THR A 244 -18.84 33.14 -5.10
N GLN A 245 -18.62 33.35 -3.82
CA GLN A 245 -17.74 32.53 -2.99
C GLN A 245 -18.62 31.83 -1.95
N PHE A 246 -18.46 30.53 -1.83
CA PHE A 246 -19.13 29.72 -0.84
C PHE A 246 -18.10 28.91 -0.07
N ASP A 247 -18.21 28.87 1.25
CA ASP A 247 -17.39 28.02 2.11
C ASP A 247 -18.27 27.31 3.15
N THR A 248 -17.87 26.07 3.46
CA THR A 248 -18.47 25.26 4.50
C THR A 248 -17.43 24.32 5.07
N ASN A 249 -17.50 24.07 6.36
CA ASN A 249 -16.56 23.20 7.05
C ASN A 249 -17.30 22.25 8.00
N SER A 250 -16.67 21.12 8.28
CA SER A 250 -17.02 20.19 9.32
C SER A 250 -15.74 19.85 10.10
N THR A 251 -15.77 18.87 10.99
CA THR A 251 -14.64 18.54 11.87
C THR A 251 -13.38 18.11 11.11
N ASP A 252 -13.54 17.29 10.06
CA ASP A 252 -12.43 16.66 9.34
C ASP A 252 -12.40 16.97 7.84
N ILE A 253 -13.38 17.74 7.35
CA ILE A 253 -13.45 18.18 5.94
C ILE A 253 -13.87 19.64 5.85
N ALA A 254 -13.24 20.40 4.96
CA ALA A 254 -13.65 21.74 4.58
C ALA A 254 -13.75 21.89 3.05
N LEU A 255 -14.70 22.65 2.61
CA LEU A 255 -14.98 22.93 1.18
C LEU A 255 -15.04 24.43 0.97
N LYS A 256 -14.34 24.92 -0.07
CA LYS A 256 -14.44 26.30 -0.54
C LYS A 256 -14.60 26.31 -2.05
N VAL A 257 -15.60 27.02 -2.52
CA VAL A 257 -15.95 27.12 -3.96
C VAL A 257 -15.92 28.57 -4.38
N PHE A 258 -15.28 28.84 -5.51
CA PHE A 258 -15.33 30.11 -6.21
C PHE A 258 -16.04 29.91 -7.56
N PHE A 259 -17.09 30.67 -7.80
CA PHE A 259 -17.70 30.79 -9.10
C PHE A 259 -17.43 32.20 -9.63
N ILE A 260 -16.70 32.32 -10.73
CA ILE A 260 -16.14 33.59 -11.19
C ILE A 260 -16.52 33.81 -12.66
N ASP A 261 -17.11 34.96 -12.94
CA ASP A 261 -17.28 35.44 -14.31
C ASP A 261 -15.90 35.81 -14.89
N SER A 262 -15.67 35.47 -16.15
CA SER A 262 -14.40 35.70 -16.84
C SER A 262 -13.95 37.18 -16.82
N SER A 263 -14.91 38.14 -16.78
CA SER A 263 -14.60 39.56 -16.66
C SER A 263 -13.92 39.95 -15.35
N LYS A 264 -14.19 39.21 -14.28
CA LYS A 264 -13.69 39.46 -12.91
C LYS A 264 -12.49 38.62 -12.53
N MET A 265 -12.08 37.65 -13.33
CA MET A 265 -10.99 36.69 -13.02
C MET A 265 -9.64 37.38 -12.80
N LYS A 266 -9.38 38.53 -13.39
CA LYS A 266 -8.12 39.28 -13.18
C LYS A 266 -7.97 39.85 -11.76
N HIS A 267 -9.06 39.99 -11.03
CA HIS A 267 -9.11 40.63 -9.71
C HIS A 267 -9.36 39.67 -8.57
N ILE A 268 -9.64 38.40 -8.86
CA ILE A 268 -9.96 37.38 -7.86
C ILE A 268 -8.91 36.26 -7.97
N HIS A 269 -8.16 36.07 -6.90
CA HIS A 269 -7.20 34.96 -6.78
C HIS A 269 -7.81 33.85 -5.92
N PRO A 270 -8.29 32.74 -6.53
CA PRO A 270 -8.85 31.64 -5.76
C PRO A 270 -7.80 31.03 -4.82
N HIS A 271 -8.14 31.00 -3.54
CA HIS A 271 -7.28 30.43 -2.50
C HIS A 271 -8.12 29.86 -1.36
N MET A 272 -7.53 28.90 -0.63
CA MET A 272 -8.10 28.35 0.59
C MET A 272 -7.06 28.39 1.71
N ASN A 273 -7.51 28.75 2.91
CA ASN A 273 -6.72 28.72 4.13
C ASN A 273 -7.58 28.03 5.20
N VAL A 274 -7.05 26.93 5.79
CA VAL A 274 -7.69 26.16 6.85
C VAL A 274 -6.62 25.74 7.84
N ASP A 275 -6.78 26.09 9.11
CA ASP A 275 -5.87 25.71 10.20
C ASP A 275 -4.38 26.04 9.96
N GLY A 276 -4.07 27.03 9.10
CA GLY A 276 -2.70 27.40 8.72
C GLY A 276 -2.22 26.72 7.42
N ASP A 277 -2.93 25.72 6.93
CA ASP A 277 -2.68 25.12 5.62
C ASP A 277 -3.23 26.04 4.52
N TYR A 278 -2.44 26.27 3.51
CA TYR A 278 -2.75 27.25 2.46
C TYR A 278 -2.53 26.67 1.07
N ILE A 279 -3.48 26.94 0.16
CA ILE A 279 -3.36 26.64 -1.27
C ILE A 279 -3.83 27.81 -2.11
N ASN A 280 -3.09 28.08 -3.17
CA ASN A 280 -3.37 29.15 -4.12
C ASN A 280 -3.17 28.68 -5.57
N ILE A 281 -4.07 29.07 -6.46
CA ILE A 281 -3.96 28.76 -7.89
C ILE A 281 -3.88 30.03 -8.73
N PHE A 282 -3.17 29.92 -9.84
CA PHE A 282 -3.02 31.00 -10.83
C PHE A 282 -3.54 30.50 -12.18
N PRO A 283 -4.86 30.66 -12.45
CA PRO A 283 -5.43 30.30 -13.74
C PRO A 283 -5.09 31.36 -14.77
N LYS A 284 -4.66 30.92 -15.97
CA LYS A 284 -4.35 31.78 -17.11
C LYS A 284 -5.38 31.54 -18.20
N ARG A 285 -5.95 32.64 -18.70
CA ARG A 285 -6.89 32.59 -19.84
C ARG A 285 -6.15 32.29 -21.13
N LYS A 286 -6.65 31.34 -21.93
CA LYS A 286 -6.12 31.07 -23.29
C LYS A 286 -6.48 32.20 -24.25
N ALA A 287 -5.48 32.70 -24.96
CA ALA A 287 -5.65 33.84 -25.90
C ALA A 287 -6.59 33.56 -27.09
N ALA A 288 -6.84 32.29 -27.40
CA ALA A 288 -7.66 31.87 -28.54
C ALA A 288 -9.18 32.05 -28.35
N TYR A 289 -9.65 32.36 -27.15
CA TYR A 289 -11.08 32.47 -26.84
C TYR A 289 -11.50 33.92 -26.60
N ASN A 290 -12.26 34.48 -27.52
CA ASN A 290 -12.89 35.82 -27.39
C ASN A 290 -14.25 35.79 -26.65
N SER A 291 -14.75 34.63 -26.25
CA SER A 291 -16.06 34.49 -25.59
C SER A 291 -15.99 34.76 -24.08
N ASN A 292 -17.02 35.41 -23.57
CA ASN A 292 -17.26 35.48 -22.13
C ASN A 292 -17.65 34.10 -21.62
N GLY A 293 -17.09 33.68 -20.50
CA GLY A 293 -17.37 32.39 -19.89
C GLY A 293 -17.23 32.46 -18.37
N ASN A 294 -17.63 31.40 -17.71
CA ASN A 294 -17.56 31.30 -16.27
C ASN A 294 -16.55 30.22 -15.86
N VAL A 295 -15.95 30.37 -14.70
CA VAL A 295 -15.01 29.43 -14.10
C VAL A 295 -15.48 29.10 -12.70
N ALA A 296 -15.59 27.81 -12.41
CA ALA A 296 -15.76 27.29 -11.08
C ALA A 296 -14.44 26.68 -10.58
N VAL A 297 -14.00 27.07 -9.41
CA VAL A 297 -12.82 26.51 -8.72
C VAL A 297 -13.29 25.96 -7.38
N ALA A 298 -13.02 24.70 -7.13
CA ALA A 298 -13.36 24.02 -5.89
C ALA A 298 -12.09 23.58 -5.15
N PHE A 299 -12.02 23.89 -3.88
CA PHE A 299 -11.00 23.44 -2.95
C PHE A 299 -11.65 22.52 -1.91
N LEU A 300 -11.05 21.37 -1.69
CA LEU A 300 -11.45 20.40 -0.67
C LEU A 300 -10.24 20.13 0.25
N TYR A 301 -10.47 20.20 1.52
CA TYR A 301 -9.47 19.94 2.55
C TYR A 301 -9.90 18.78 3.41
N TYR A 302 -9.06 17.75 3.52
CA TYR A 302 -9.27 16.56 4.33
C TYR A 302 -8.21 16.49 5.42
N LYS A 303 -8.62 16.68 6.66
CA LYS A 303 -7.70 16.82 7.80
C LYS A 303 -6.95 15.52 8.11
N ASN A 304 -7.62 14.40 8.06
CA ASN A 304 -7.12 13.13 8.60
C ASN A 304 -7.05 11.98 7.58
N ILE A 305 -7.45 12.16 6.32
CA ILE A 305 -7.53 11.07 5.32
C ILE A 305 -6.15 10.53 4.89
N GLY A 306 -5.07 11.30 5.07
CA GLY A 306 -3.72 10.97 4.62
C GLY A 306 -3.25 9.56 5.04
N PRO A 307 -3.33 9.17 6.32
CA PRO A 307 -2.96 7.83 6.76
C PRO A 307 -3.73 6.70 6.08
N LEU A 308 -5.01 6.92 5.76
CA LEU A 308 -5.85 5.93 5.08
C LEU A 308 -5.41 5.66 3.63
N LEU A 309 -4.70 6.60 3.01
CA LEU A 309 -4.16 6.50 1.65
C LEU A 309 -2.73 5.94 1.61
N SER A 310 -2.14 5.59 2.77
CA SER A 310 -0.80 4.98 2.84
C SER A 310 -0.81 3.55 2.29
N SER A 311 0.37 3.04 1.93
CA SER A 311 0.57 1.67 1.43
C SER A 311 0.64 0.62 2.55
N SER A 312 0.73 1.04 3.79
CA SER A 312 0.88 0.16 4.96
C SER A 312 -0.46 -0.41 5.44
N ASP A 313 -0.47 -1.69 5.81
CA ASP A 313 -1.62 -2.36 6.41
C ASP A 313 -1.89 -1.89 7.85
N ASN A 314 -0.87 -1.34 8.54
CA ASN A 314 -0.92 -1.01 9.97
C ASN A 314 -0.87 0.50 10.24
N PHE A 315 -1.71 1.30 9.60
CA PHE A 315 -1.69 2.76 9.77
C PHE A 315 -2.16 3.23 11.19
N LEU A 316 -2.87 2.39 11.94
CA LEU A 316 -3.31 2.67 13.31
C LEU A 316 -2.27 2.36 14.39
N LEU A 317 -1.28 1.50 14.11
CA LEU A 317 -0.27 1.14 15.10
C LEU A 317 0.66 2.32 15.40
N LYS A 318 0.80 2.61 16.69
CA LYS A 318 1.67 3.67 17.22
C LYS A 318 3.10 3.51 16.71
N PRO A 319 3.84 4.61 16.48
CA PRO A 319 5.24 4.56 16.14
C PRO A 319 6.05 4.13 17.38
N GLN A 320 6.23 2.83 17.57
CA GLN A 320 7.20 2.27 18.49
C GLN A 320 8.22 1.47 17.70
N ASN A 321 9.47 1.95 17.77
CA ASN A 321 10.70 1.33 17.29
C ASN A 321 10.90 1.33 15.77
N TYR A 322 11.47 2.43 15.31
CA TYR A 322 12.11 2.57 14.01
C TYR A 322 13.50 1.89 14.03
N ASP A 323 13.53 0.56 13.98
CA ASP A 323 14.71 -0.16 13.54
C ASP A 323 14.26 -1.30 12.62
N ASN A 324 14.73 -1.22 11.39
CA ASN A 324 14.57 -2.18 10.29
C ASN A 324 13.26 -2.12 9.51
N SER A 325 13.34 -1.53 8.34
CA SER A 325 12.81 -2.06 7.07
C SER A 325 12.24 -1.00 6.15
N GLU A 326 12.54 -1.15 4.87
CA GLU A 326 11.90 -0.65 3.66
C GLU A 326 11.47 0.83 3.64
N GLU A 327 11.83 1.52 2.58
CA GLU A 327 11.45 2.89 2.24
C GLU A 327 9.91 3.03 2.17
N GLU A 328 9.27 3.19 3.31
CA GLU A 328 7.82 3.37 3.40
C GLU A 328 7.49 4.86 3.28
N GLU A 329 6.99 5.26 2.13
CA GLU A 329 6.45 6.60 1.91
C GLU A 329 5.15 6.76 2.72
N ARG A 330 5.17 7.62 3.73
CA ARG A 330 4.03 7.85 4.62
C ARG A 330 3.52 9.29 4.51
N VAL A 331 2.21 9.45 4.39
CA VAL A 331 1.57 10.79 4.42
C VAL A 331 1.65 11.35 5.84
N ILE A 332 2.19 12.56 5.98
CA ILE A 332 2.40 13.24 7.26
C ILE A 332 1.58 14.52 7.43
N SER A 333 0.92 14.98 6.38
CA SER A 333 0.08 16.19 6.36
C SER A 333 -1.40 15.85 6.15
N SER A 334 -2.24 16.87 6.22
CA SER A 334 -3.56 16.88 5.61
C SER A 334 -3.50 16.63 4.09
N VAL A 335 -4.62 16.28 3.46
CA VAL A 335 -4.76 16.20 2.00
C VAL A 335 -5.60 17.37 1.52
N ILE A 336 -5.07 18.14 0.59
CA ILE A 336 -5.78 19.26 -0.02
C ILE A 336 -5.99 19.01 -1.52
N SER A 337 -7.22 19.19 -1.98
CA SER A 337 -7.60 19.00 -3.38
C SER A 337 -7.99 20.32 -4.00
N VAL A 338 -7.66 20.48 -5.27
CA VAL A 338 -8.18 21.60 -6.07
C VAL A 338 -8.56 21.11 -7.45
N SER A 339 -9.74 21.54 -7.87
CA SER A 339 -10.31 21.25 -9.18
C SER A 339 -10.92 22.48 -9.80
N MET A 340 -10.93 22.52 -11.13
CA MET A 340 -11.43 23.65 -11.91
C MET A 340 -12.30 23.15 -13.06
N SER A 341 -13.42 23.84 -13.28
CA SER A 341 -14.27 23.62 -14.44
C SER A 341 -14.60 24.95 -15.08
N SER A 342 -14.55 25.05 -16.41
CA SER A 342 -14.86 26.26 -17.16
C SER A 342 -15.97 26.01 -18.19
N ASN A 343 -16.77 27.03 -18.46
CA ASN A 343 -17.75 27.01 -19.51
C ASN A 343 -17.53 28.26 -20.42
N PRO A 344 -17.13 28.08 -21.70
CA PRO A 344 -16.88 26.81 -22.39
C PRO A 344 -15.68 26.03 -21.83
N PRO A 345 -15.65 24.71 -22.02
CA PRO A 345 -14.53 23.86 -21.61
C PRO A 345 -13.20 24.37 -22.20
N THR A 346 -12.09 24.20 -21.46
CA THR A 346 -10.74 24.59 -21.90
C THR A 346 -10.47 26.11 -22.05
N LEU A 347 -11.35 26.97 -21.55
CA LEU A 347 -11.16 28.44 -21.61
C LEU A 347 -9.92 28.90 -20.80
N TYR A 348 -9.59 28.21 -19.73
CA TYR A 348 -8.49 28.51 -18.84
C TYR A 348 -7.47 27.39 -18.80
N GLU A 349 -6.21 27.77 -18.66
CA GLU A 349 -5.08 26.90 -18.35
C GLU A 349 -4.58 27.20 -16.93
N LEU A 350 -4.03 26.19 -16.29
CA LEU A 350 -3.32 26.37 -15.04
C LEU A 350 -1.90 26.87 -15.34
N GLU A 351 -1.52 28.01 -14.75
CA GLU A 351 -0.13 28.45 -14.82
C GLU A 351 0.71 27.73 -13.76
N LYS A 352 0.25 27.72 -12.52
CA LYS A 352 0.91 27.05 -11.39
C LYS A 352 -0.04 26.93 -10.20
N ILE A 353 0.27 25.97 -9.33
CA ILE A 353 -0.31 25.83 -7.99
C ILE A 353 0.81 25.99 -6.97
N THR A 354 0.51 26.70 -5.91
CA THR A 354 1.39 26.74 -4.72
C THR A 354 0.58 26.38 -3.50
N PHE A 355 1.10 25.50 -2.67
CA PHE A 355 0.49 25.15 -1.40
C PHE A 355 1.52 24.99 -0.30
N THR A 356 1.09 25.27 0.92
CA THR A 356 1.87 25.09 2.14
C THR A 356 1.02 24.30 3.11
N LEU A 357 1.52 23.14 3.52
CA LEU A 357 0.84 22.27 4.46
C LEU A 357 1.67 22.10 5.73
N SER A 358 0.97 22.13 6.86
CA SER A 358 1.50 21.75 8.16
C SER A 358 1.62 20.23 8.24
N HIS A 359 2.64 19.77 8.94
CA HIS A 359 2.87 18.34 9.14
C HIS A 359 3.46 18.05 10.51
N ARG A 360 3.48 16.80 10.92
CA ARG A 360 4.14 16.36 12.14
C ARG A 360 5.62 16.69 12.08
N LYS A 361 6.20 17.04 13.24
CA LYS A 361 7.62 17.38 13.34
C LYS A 361 8.48 16.26 12.75
N ILE A 362 9.29 16.63 11.76
CA ILE A 362 10.21 15.73 11.07
C ILE A 362 11.56 15.79 11.80
N THR A 363 12.14 14.64 12.09
CA THR A 363 13.51 14.54 12.61
C THR A 363 14.51 14.58 11.45
N ASP A 364 15.77 14.93 11.72
CA ASP A 364 16.84 15.10 10.71
C ASP A 364 17.09 13.90 9.80
N ARG A 365 16.54 12.73 10.14
CA ARG A 365 16.66 11.50 9.34
C ARG A 365 15.65 11.40 8.19
N TYR A 366 14.62 12.26 8.17
CA TYR A 366 13.52 12.17 7.20
C TYR A 366 13.38 13.48 6.44
N LYS A 367 12.91 13.40 5.20
CA LYS A 367 12.59 14.56 4.37
C LYS A 367 11.13 14.61 4.01
N SER A 368 10.63 15.83 3.89
CA SER A 368 9.34 16.10 3.28
C SER A 368 9.43 16.01 1.76
N LEU A 369 8.48 15.34 1.15
CA LEU A 369 8.33 15.20 -0.28
C LEU A 369 6.96 15.74 -0.70
N CYS A 370 6.94 16.65 -1.68
CA CYS A 370 5.72 17.13 -2.30
C CYS A 370 5.12 16.03 -3.18
N ALA A 371 3.89 15.62 -2.91
CA ALA A 371 3.27 14.55 -3.65
C ALA A 371 1.82 14.86 -4.03
N PHE A 372 1.35 14.18 -5.06
CA PHE A 372 -0.04 14.21 -5.49
C PHE A 372 -0.58 12.79 -5.67
N TRP A 373 -1.90 12.66 -5.54
CA TRP A 373 -2.60 11.40 -5.74
C TRP A 373 -2.87 11.17 -7.22
N ASN A 374 -2.09 10.28 -7.82
CA ASN A 374 -2.22 9.90 -9.23
C ASN A 374 -3.14 8.69 -9.34
N TYR A 375 -4.28 8.82 -10.00
CA TYR A 375 -5.25 7.74 -10.18
C TYR A 375 -5.90 7.79 -11.57
N SER A 376 -6.36 6.63 -12.03
CA SER A 376 -7.18 6.51 -13.24
C SER A 376 -8.66 6.55 -12.87
N PRO A 377 -9.48 7.41 -13.52
CA PRO A 377 -10.94 7.46 -13.31
C PRO A 377 -11.67 6.14 -13.63
N ASP A 378 -11.08 5.28 -14.48
CA ASP A 378 -11.70 4.01 -14.87
C ASP A 378 -11.54 2.92 -13.81
N THR A 379 -10.36 2.86 -13.17
CA THR A 379 -10.03 1.84 -12.18
C THR A 379 -10.14 2.32 -10.74
N MET A 380 -10.18 3.63 -10.52
CA MET A 380 -10.10 4.28 -9.19
C MET A 380 -8.90 3.83 -8.35
N ASN A 381 -7.90 3.25 -8.98
CA ASN A 381 -6.67 2.82 -8.32
C ASN A 381 -5.67 3.97 -8.32
N GLY A 382 -5.31 4.46 -7.14
CA GLY A 382 -4.43 5.60 -6.96
C GLY A 382 -3.12 5.25 -6.27
N THR A 383 -2.09 6.03 -6.58
CA THR A 383 -0.78 5.98 -5.93
C THR A 383 -0.23 7.38 -5.75
N TRP A 384 0.58 7.60 -4.72
CA TRP A 384 1.28 8.86 -4.57
C TRP A 384 2.39 8.99 -5.63
N SER A 385 2.51 10.17 -6.21
CA SER A 385 3.55 10.52 -7.17
C SER A 385 4.06 11.93 -6.87
N SER A 386 5.35 12.16 -7.11
CA SER A 386 5.98 13.49 -6.99
C SER A 386 6.26 14.14 -8.34
N GLU A 387 5.82 13.53 -9.45
CA GLU A 387 6.09 14.02 -10.80
C GLU A 387 5.39 15.37 -11.05
N GLY A 388 6.13 16.39 -11.51
CA GLY A 388 5.57 17.71 -11.74
C GLY A 388 5.32 18.56 -10.50
N CYS A 389 5.77 18.11 -9.32
CA CYS A 389 5.75 18.86 -8.07
C CYS A 389 7.18 19.18 -7.61
N GLU A 390 7.40 20.41 -7.18
CA GLU A 390 8.69 20.92 -6.70
C GLU A 390 8.57 21.39 -5.25
N LEU A 391 9.55 21.01 -4.43
CA LEU A 391 9.72 21.53 -3.08
C LEU A 391 10.30 22.95 -3.16
N THR A 392 9.58 23.94 -2.62
CA THR A 392 10.04 25.33 -2.61
C THR A 392 10.64 25.73 -1.28
N TYR A 393 10.07 25.26 -0.18
CA TYR A 393 10.52 25.53 1.19
C TYR A 393 10.07 24.41 2.11
N SER A 394 10.89 24.04 3.08
CA SER A 394 10.53 23.09 4.14
C SER A 394 11.23 23.45 5.45
N ASN A 395 10.49 23.34 6.54
CA ASN A 395 11.01 23.41 7.91
C ASN A 395 10.48 22.21 8.72
N GLU A 396 10.71 22.18 10.03
CA GLU A 396 10.33 21.07 10.90
C GLU A 396 8.82 20.76 10.93
N THR A 397 7.96 21.74 10.60
CA THR A 397 6.50 21.65 10.79
C THR A 397 5.68 22.03 9.57
N HIS A 398 6.28 22.71 8.57
CA HIS A 398 5.58 23.19 7.38
C HIS A 398 6.42 22.91 6.13
N THR A 399 5.76 22.57 5.06
CA THR A 399 6.38 22.38 3.74
C THR A 399 5.58 23.10 2.68
N SER A 400 6.28 23.89 1.85
CA SER A 400 5.70 24.60 0.70
C SER A 400 6.11 23.94 -0.59
N CYS A 401 5.13 23.72 -1.46
CA CYS A 401 5.28 23.02 -2.73
C CYS A 401 4.73 23.86 -3.88
N ARG A 402 5.25 23.57 -5.09
CA ARG A 402 4.74 24.10 -6.34
C ARG A 402 4.48 22.94 -7.30
N CYS A 403 3.28 22.86 -7.88
CA CYS A 403 2.89 21.85 -8.87
C CYS A 403 2.33 22.49 -10.15
N ASN A 404 2.30 21.72 -11.24
CA ASN A 404 1.89 22.18 -12.56
C ASN A 404 0.52 21.64 -13.01
N HIS A 405 -0.20 20.92 -12.15
CA HIS A 405 -1.49 20.29 -12.45
C HIS A 405 -2.44 20.36 -11.26
N LEU A 406 -3.73 20.11 -11.52
CA LEU A 406 -4.82 20.10 -10.52
C LEU A 406 -5.10 18.67 -10.09
N THR A 407 -5.10 18.41 -8.77
CA THR A 407 -5.39 17.10 -8.18
C THR A 407 -5.45 17.21 -6.64
N HIS A 408 -5.25 16.08 -5.94
CA HIS A 408 -5.15 15.98 -4.48
C HIS A 408 -3.68 15.98 -4.08
N PHE A 409 -3.28 16.88 -3.20
CA PHE A 409 -1.90 17.09 -2.76
C PHE A 409 -1.71 16.75 -1.29
N ALA A 410 -0.53 16.24 -0.96
CA ALA A 410 -0.10 15.99 0.41
C ALA A 410 1.43 16.08 0.54
N ILE A 411 1.91 16.11 1.78
CA ILE A 411 3.33 15.95 2.09
C ILE A 411 3.57 14.52 2.56
N LEU A 412 4.50 13.86 1.91
CA LEU A 412 4.99 12.55 2.31
C LEU A 412 6.28 12.69 3.13
N MET A 413 6.48 11.74 4.02
CA MET A 413 7.76 11.51 4.67
C MET A 413 8.48 10.38 3.93
N SER A 414 9.72 10.64 3.50
CA SER A 414 10.57 9.63 2.89
C SER A 414 11.76 9.35 3.81
N SER A 415 12.01 8.08 4.12
CA SER A 415 13.17 7.59 4.84
C SER A 415 14.26 7.29 3.82
N GLY A 416 15.18 8.18 3.59
CA GLY A 416 16.31 7.93 2.69
C GLY A 416 17.34 9.05 2.72
N PRO A 417 18.60 8.79 2.33
CA PRO A 417 19.57 9.85 2.15
C PRO A 417 19.03 10.82 1.11
N SER A 418 18.90 12.04 1.53
CA SER A 418 18.29 13.10 0.75
C SER A 418 19.14 13.48 -0.45
N ILE A 419 18.97 12.78 -1.54
CA ILE A 419 19.39 13.30 -2.84
C ILE A 419 18.28 14.26 -3.27
N GLY A 420 18.53 15.56 -3.19
CA GLY A 420 17.59 16.58 -3.67
C GLY A 420 17.25 16.32 -5.14
N ILE A 421 16.07 16.75 -5.62
CA ILE A 421 15.69 16.61 -7.03
C ILE A 421 16.76 17.20 -7.97
N LYS A 422 17.40 18.31 -7.54
CA LYS A 422 18.57 18.86 -8.26
C LYS A 422 19.76 17.91 -8.26
N ASP A 423 20.05 17.29 -7.12
CA ASP A 423 21.17 16.36 -6.97
C ASP A 423 20.90 15.05 -7.72
N TYR A 424 19.66 14.57 -7.74
CA TYR A 424 19.25 13.42 -8.55
C TYR A 424 19.44 13.70 -10.04
N ASN A 425 19.01 14.86 -10.53
CA ASN A 425 19.21 15.26 -11.92
C ASN A 425 20.69 15.41 -12.27
N ILE A 426 21.50 16.00 -11.36
CA ILE A 426 22.94 16.12 -11.52
C ILE A 426 23.60 14.73 -11.54
N LEU A 427 23.24 13.86 -10.59
CA LEU A 427 23.75 12.48 -10.51
C LEU A 427 23.40 11.69 -11.78
N THR A 428 22.17 11.79 -12.26
CA THR A 428 21.72 11.16 -13.51
C THR A 428 22.54 11.66 -14.71
N ARG A 429 22.82 12.98 -14.80
CA ARG A 429 23.66 13.54 -15.87
C ARG A 429 25.09 13.08 -15.77
N ILE A 430 25.67 13.05 -14.58
CA ILE A 430 27.03 12.53 -14.35
C ILE A 430 27.11 11.06 -14.75
N THR A 431 26.13 10.25 -14.36
CA THR A 431 26.07 8.83 -14.73
C THR A 431 25.97 8.64 -16.24
N GLN A 432 25.09 9.40 -16.92
CA GLN A 432 24.98 9.36 -18.38
C GLN A 432 26.29 9.74 -19.08
N LEU A 433 26.95 10.80 -18.63
CA LEU A 433 28.26 11.22 -19.17
C LEU A 433 29.32 10.14 -18.93
N GLY A 434 29.37 9.54 -17.74
CA GLY A 434 30.29 8.46 -17.41
C GLY A 434 30.11 7.25 -18.33
N ILE A 435 28.86 6.82 -18.55
CA ILE A 435 28.53 5.70 -19.45
C ILE A 435 28.93 6.03 -20.91
N ILE A 436 28.65 7.25 -21.38
CA ILE A 436 29.05 7.65 -22.76
C ILE A 436 30.58 7.59 -22.94
N ILE A 437 31.34 8.11 -21.98
CA ILE A 437 32.81 8.04 -21.99
C ILE A 437 33.28 6.57 -21.97
N SER A 438 32.67 5.74 -21.11
CA SER A 438 32.96 4.30 -21.02
C SER A 438 32.70 3.59 -22.35
N LEU A 439 31.55 3.85 -22.99
CA LEU A 439 31.20 3.29 -24.30
C LEU A 439 32.22 3.66 -25.37
N ILE A 440 32.70 4.91 -25.40
CA ILE A 440 33.74 5.35 -26.36
C ILE A 440 35.04 4.59 -26.11
N CYS A 441 35.48 4.49 -24.84
CA CYS A 441 36.70 3.76 -24.49
C CYS A 441 36.61 2.27 -24.84
N LEU A 442 35.47 1.64 -24.52
CA LEU A 442 35.19 0.23 -24.84
C LEU A 442 35.18 -0.01 -26.36
N ALA A 443 34.58 0.91 -27.13
CA ALA A 443 34.58 0.83 -28.59
C ALA A 443 36.01 0.87 -29.15
N ILE A 444 36.86 1.77 -28.65
CA ILE A 444 38.29 1.86 -29.06
C ILE A 444 39.01 0.56 -28.68
N CYS A 445 38.84 0.03 -27.49
CA CYS A 445 39.44 -1.24 -27.06
C CYS A 445 38.99 -2.41 -27.94
N ILE A 446 37.69 -2.54 -28.23
CA ILE A 446 37.13 -3.58 -29.07
C ILE A 446 37.73 -3.48 -30.48
N PHE A 447 37.77 -2.26 -31.05
CA PHE A 447 38.38 -1.99 -32.34
C PHE A 447 39.86 -2.40 -32.35
N THR A 448 40.65 -2.01 -31.35
CA THR A 448 42.06 -2.37 -31.22
C THR A 448 42.26 -3.89 -31.15
N PHE A 449 41.48 -4.59 -30.31
CA PHE A 449 41.57 -6.04 -30.17
C PHE A 449 41.09 -6.80 -31.42
N TRP A 450 40.30 -6.20 -32.27
CA TRP A 450 39.81 -6.83 -33.49
C TRP A 450 40.73 -6.57 -34.70
N PHE A 451 41.21 -5.34 -34.81
CA PHE A 451 41.95 -4.89 -36.01
C PHE A 451 43.41 -5.33 -36.00
N PHE A 452 44.10 -5.30 -34.85
CA PHE A 452 45.53 -5.64 -34.79
C PHE A 452 45.74 -7.13 -34.55
N SER A 453 46.20 -7.84 -35.62
CA SER A 453 46.49 -9.28 -35.57
C SER A 453 47.71 -9.64 -34.70
N GLU A 454 48.66 -8.74 -34.56
CA GLU A 454 49.90 -8.92 -33.79
C GLU A 454 49.68 -9.19 -32.31
N ILE A 455 48.57 -8.70 -31.75
CA ILE A 455 48.24 -8.83 -30.31
C ILE A 455 47.31 -10.01 -30.00
N GLN A 456 47.01 -10.86 -30.97
CA GLN A 456 46.08 -11.98 -30.77
C GLN A 456 46.68 -13.05 -29.85
N SER A 457 46.09 -13.18 -28.66
CA SER A 457 46.47 -14.16 -27.63
C SER A 457 45.22 -14.64 -26.88
N THR A 458 45.34 -15.69 -26.09
CA THR A 458 44.26 -16.16 -25.24
C THR A 458 43.79 -15.04 -24.30
N ARG A 459 44.71 -14.28 -23.74
CA ARG A 459 44.42 -13.13 -22.87
C ARG A 459 43.64 -12.04 -23.63
N THR A 460 44.06 -11.66 -24.81
CA THR A 460 43.38 -10.68 -25.65
C THR A 460 41.96 -11.15 -26.02
N THR A 461 41.77 -12.45 -26.27
CA THR A 461 40.45 -13.03 -26.53
C THR A 461 39.53 -12.86 -25.33
N ILE A 462 40.01 -13.08 -24.10
CA ILE A 462 39.24 -12.90 -22.87
C ILE A 462 38.84 -11.43 -22.70
N HIS A 463 39.80 -10.50 -22.80
CA HIS A 463 39.54 -9.05 -22.71
C HIS A 463 38.57 -8.56 -23.79
N LYS A 464 38.69 -9.04 -25.04
CA LYS A 464 37.77 -8.70 -26.11
C LYS A 464 36.33 -9.06 -25.76
N ASN A 465 36.09 -10.29 -25.29
CA ASN A 465 34.74 -10.73 -24.93
C ASN A 465 34.21 -10.01 -23.69
N LEU A 466 35.03 -9.70 -22.70
CA LEU A 466 34.68 -8.87 -21.55
C LEU A 466 34.26 -7.47 -22.01
N CYS A 467 35.07 -6.80 -22.86
CA CYS A 467 34.73 -5.47 -23.37
C CYS A 467 33.43 -5.48 -24.20
N CYS A 468 33.20 -6.52 -25.02
CA CYS A 468 31.96 -6.67 -25.78
C CYS A 468 30.73 -6.83 -24.86
N SER A 469 30.83 -7.65 -23.82
CA SER A 469 29.74 -7.86 -22.87
C SER A 469 29.41 -6.59 -22.11
N LEU A 470 30.43 -5.84 -21.64
CA LEU A 470 30.26 -4.55 -20.98
C LEU A 470 29.67 -3.50 -21.92
N PHE A 471 30.19 -3.40 -23.14
CA PHE A 471 29.69 -2.46 -24.15
C PHE A 471 28.21 -2.66 -24.45
N LEU A 472 27.78 -3.92 -24.62
CA LEU A 472 26.38 -4.25 -24.86
C LEU A 472 25.50 -3.97 -23.61
N ALA A 473 26.01 -4.28 -22.42
CA ALA A 473 25.30 -3.97 -21.17
C ALA A 473 25.09 -2.47 -21.00
N GLU A 474 26.13 -1.66 -21.15
CA GLU A 474 26.06 -0.20 -21.00
C GLU A 474 25.20 0.45 -22.09
N LEU A 475 25.27 -0.05 -23.33
CA LEU A 475 24.44 0.44 -24.43
C LEU A 475 22.95 0.19 -24.16
N VAL A 476 22.61 -1.05 -23.77
CA VAL A 476 21.22 -1.41 -23.43
C VAL A 476 20.75 -0.62 -22.19
N PHE A 477 21.63 -0.39 -21.22
CA PHE A 477 21.32 0.42 -20.05
C PHE A 477 21.01 1.88 -20.45
N LEU A 478 21.86 2.52 -21.23
CA LEU A 478 21.70 3.92 -21.63
C LEU A 478 20.40 4.16 -22.40
N VAL A 479 20.05 3.23 -23.31
CA VAL A 479 18.86 3.37 -24.18
C VAL A 479 17.58 2.88 -23.49
N GLY A 480 17.68 1.84 -22.65
CA GLY A 480 16.51 1.05 -22.24
C GLY A 480 16.06 1.21 -20.81
N ILE A 481 16.90 1.71 -19.89
CA ILE A 481 16.60 1.68 -18.44
C ILE A 481 15.31 2.44 -18.07
N ASN A 482 15.00 3.52 -18.77
CA ASN A 482 13.85 4.39 -18.51
C ASN A 482 12.66 4.15 -19.46
N THR A 483 12.68 3.10 -20.28
CA THR A 483 11.64 2.81 -21.28
C THR A 483 10.51 1.96 -20.67
N ASN A 484 9.84 2.47 -19.64
CA ASN A 484 8.85 1.75 -18.85
C ASN A 484 7.41 1.83 -19.39
N THR A 485 7.17 2.52 -20.52
CA THR A 485 5.86 2.70 -21.14
C THR A 485 5.21 1.38 -21.59
N ASN A 486 6.01 0.40 -22.01
CA ASN A 486 5.54 -0.92 -22.43
C ASN A 486 6.17 -2.01 -21.57
N LYS A 487 5.32 -2.69 -20.77
CA LYS A 487 5.78 -3.72 -19.82
C LYS A 487 6.55 -4.86 -20.48
N LEU A 488 6.11 -5.33 -21.66
CA LEU A 488 6.80 -6.41 -22.38
C LEU A 488 8.20 -5.97 -22.81
N PHE A 489 8.30 -4.79 -23.40
CA PHE A 489 9.60 -4.24 -23.85
C PHE A 489 10.55 -4.00 -22.66
N CYS A 490 10.03 -3.45 -21.58
CA CYS A 490 10.77 -3.26 -20.33
C CYS A 490 11.30 -4.59 -19.74
N SER A 491 10.47 -5.65 -19.77
CA SER A 491 10.91 -6.99 -19.32
C SER A 491 12.03 -7.58 -20.19
N ILE A 492 11.96 -7.37 -21.50
CA ILE A 492 13.04 -7.79 -22.44
C ILE A 492 14.34 -7.05 -22.12
N ILE A 493 14.28 -5.74 -21.94
CA ILE A 493 15.45 -4.92 -21.57
C ILE A 493 16.05 -5.38 -20.25
N ALA A 494 15.23 -5.61 -19.23
CA ALA A 494 15.69 -6.12 -17.95
C ALA A 494 16.39 -7.50 -18.08
N GLY A 495 15.86 -8.37 -18.93
CA GLY A 495 16.47 -9.67 -19.25
C GLY A 495 17.81 -9.54 -19.98
N LEU A 496 17.90 -8.65 -20.96
CA LEU A 496 19.14 -8.38 -21.68
C LEU A 496 20.22 -7.80 -20.76
N LEU A 497 19.85 -6.84 -19.91
CA LEU A 497 20.76 -6.26 -18.91
C LEU A 497 21.26 -7.32 -17.93
N HIS A 498 20.34 -8.15 -17.39
CA HIS A 498 20.69 -9.26 -16.51
C HIS A 498 21.71 -10.20 -17.18
N TYR A 499 21.46 -10.57 -18.44
CA TYR A 499 22.34 -11.44 -19.20
C TYR A 499 23.72 -10.82 -19.43
N PHE A 500 23.79 -9.61 -19.99
CA PHE A 500 25.08 -9.00 -20.36
C PHE A 500 25.94 -8.65 -19.15
N PHE A 501 25.34 -8.20 -18.05
CA PHE A 501 26.12 -7.96 -16.83
C PHE A 501 26.63 -9.28 -16.23
N LEU A 502 25.83 -10.35 -16.17
CA LEU A 502 26.33 -11.65 -15.72
C LEU A 502 27.41 -12.22 -16.65
N ALA A 503 27.27 -12.03 -17.97
CA ALA A 503 28.31 -12.41 -18.92
C ALA A 503 29.61 -11.65 -18.69
N ALA A 504 29.54 -10.35 -18.40
CA ALA A 504 30.72 -9.57 -18.03
C ALA A 504 31.40 -10.11 -16.76
N PHE A 505 30.62 -10.42 -15.72
CA PHE A 505 31.15 -11.06 -14.50
C PHE A 505 31.75 -12.43 -14.77
N ALA A 506 31.14 -13.24 -15.64
CA ALA A 506 31.69 -14.55 -16.02
C ALA A 506 33.02 -14.41 -16.75
N TRP A 507 33.15 -13.44 -17.67
CA TRP A 507 34.42 -13.16 -18.35
C TRP A 507 35.49 -12.61 -17.41
N MET A 508 35.13 -11.79 -16.41
CA MET A 508 36.03 -11.38 -15.32
C MET A 508 36.55 -12.58 -14.50
N CYS A 509 35.64 -13.54 -14.22
CA CYS A 509 36.04 -14.79 -13.55
C CYS A 509 37.04 -15.59 -14.38
N ILE A 510 36.80 -15.73 -15.69
CA ILE A 510 37.70 -16.41 -16.61
C ILE A 510 39.08 -15.74 -16.63
N GLU A 511 39.12 -14.41 -16.61
CA GLU A 511 40.37 -13.66 -16.55
C GLU A 511 41.15 -13.96 -15.26
N GLY A 512 40.47 -13.92 -14.10
CA GLY A 512 41.07 -14.27 -12.79
C GLY A 512 41.59 -15.70 -12.75
N ILE A 513 40.83 -16.66 -13.25
CA ILE A 513 41.25 -18.07 -13.36
C ILE A 513 42.42 -18.22 -14.33
N HIS A 514 42.41 -17.55 -15.47
CA HIS A 514 43.47 -17.61 -16.43
C HIS A 514 44.80 -17.06 -15.87
N LEU A 515 44.75 -15.93 -15.15
CA LEU A 515 45.92 -15.38 -14.44
C LEU A 515 46.44 -16.35 -13.37
N TYR A 516 45.53 -16.95 -12.59
CA TYR A 516 45.89 -17.97 -11.61
C TYR A 516 46.63 -19.15 -12.27
N LEU A 517 46.11 -19.70 -13.37
CA LEU A 517 46.73 -20.82 -14.09
C LEU A 517 48.12 -20.49 -14.61
N ILE A 518 48.33 -19.28 -15.10
CA ILE A 518 49.65 -18.81 -15.56
C ILE A 518 50.64 -18.78 -14.37
N VAL A 519 50.25 -18.18 -13.25
CA VAL A 519 51.15 -18.03 -12.07
C VAL A 519 51.45 -19.38 -11.41
N VAL A 520 50.50 -20.32 -11.44
CA VAL A 520 50.68 -21.67 -10.89
C VAL A 520 51.52 -22.56 -11.83
N GLY A 521 51.72 -22.15 -13.09
CA GLY A 521 52.53 -22.88 -14.07
C GLY A 521 51.84 -24.10 -14.68
N VAL A 522 50.50 -24.12 -14.69
CA VAL A 522 49.75 -25.23 -15.29
C VAL A 522 49.78 -25.13 -16.81
N ILE A 523 50.38 -26.13 -17.43
CA ILE A 523 50.41 -26.27 -18.91
C ILE A 523 49.07 -26.89 -19.34
N TYR A 524 48.32 -26.21 -20.18
CA TYR A 524 46.99 -26.67 -20.64
C TYR A 524 46.89 -26.65 -22.19
N ASN A 525 45.99 -27.52 -22.70
CA ASN A 525 45.70 -27.56 -24.14
C ASN A 525 44.86 -26.34 -24.55
N LYS A 526 45.42 -25.44 -25.38
CA LYS A 526 44.79 -24.17 -25.79
C LYS A 526 43.40 -24.38 -26.44
N GLY A 527 43.22 -25.42 -27.25
CA GLY A 527 41.94 -25.63 -27.97
C GLY A 527 40.78 -26.04 -27.06
N PHE A 528 41.03 -26.88 -26.06
CA PHE A 528 40.04 -27.31 -25.10
C PHE A 528 39.62 -26.17 -24.14
N LEU A 529 40.58 -25.39 -23.74
CA LEU A 529 40.34 -24.27 -22.81
C LEU A 529 39.51 -23.15 -23.47
N HIS A 530 39.74 -22.83 -24.75
CA HIS A 530 38.97 -21.83 -25.48
C HIS A 530 37.47 -22.20 -25.55
N LYS A 531 37.12 -23.45 -25.88
CA LYS A 531 35.71 -23.89 -25.89
C LYS A 531 35.04 -23.74 -24.52
N ASN A 532 35.73 -24.14 -23.45
CA ASN A 532 35.21 -24.05 -22.09
C ASN A 532 35.03 -22.60 -21.64
N PHE A 533 35.87 -21.67 -22.06
CA PHE A 533 35.73 -20.25 -21.76
C PHE A 533 34.46 -19.67 -22.40
N TYR A 534 34.14 -20.00 -23.65
CA TYR A 534 32.93 -19.54 -24.29
C TYR A 534 31.67 -20.17 -23.67
N ILE A 535 31.71 -21.44 -23.29
CA ILE A 535 30.62 -22.12 -22.59
C ILE A 535 30.39 -21.43 -21.23
N PHE A 536 31.45 -21.22 -20.45
CA PHE A 536 31.29 -20.58 -19.15
C PHE A 536 30.92 -19.10 -19.28
N GLY A 537 31.52 -18.35 -20.20
CA GLY A 537 31.34 -16.90 -20.35
C GLY A 537 29.97 -16.49 -20.88
N TYR A 538 29.33 -17.31 -21.72
CA TYR A 538 28.05 -16.98 -22.35
C TYR A 538 26.92 -17.95 -22.03
N LEU A 539 27.18 -19.27 -21.99
CA LEU A 539 26.13 -20.25 -21.74
C LEU A 539 25.71 -20.27 -20.26
N SER A 540 26.64 -20.15 -19.31
CA SER A 540 26.27 -20.16 -17.89
C SER A 540 25.38 -18.96 -17.50
N PRO A 541 25.64 -17.70 -17.92
CA PRO A 541 24.71 -16.59 -17.73
C PRO A 541 23.34 -16.82 -18.40
N ALA A 542 23.34 -17.40 -19.62
CA ALA A 542 22.09 -17.70 -20.32
C ALA A 542 21.22 -18.71 -19.54
N VAL A 543 21.84 -19.73 -18.96
CA VAL A 543 21.14 -20.72 -18.13
C VAL A 543 20.56 -20.07 -16.87
N VAL A 544 21.33 -19.23 -16.18
CA VAL A 544 20.87 -18.52 -14.97
C VAL A 544 19.69 -17.61 -15.32
N VAL A 545 19.81 -16.81 -16.38
CA VAL A 545 18.73 -15.88 -16.79
C VAL A 545 17.51 -16.64 -17.27
N GLY A 546 17.68 -17.71 -18.06
CA GLY A 546 16.57 -18.56 -18.53
C GLY A 546 15.83 -19.23 -17.38
N PHE A 547 16.56 -19.77 -16.40
CA PHE A 547 15.96 -20.35 -15.20
C PHE A 547 15.24 -19.30 -14.34
N SER A 548 15.85 -18.13 -14.12
CA SER A 548 15.23 -17.01 -13.41
C SER A 548 13.96 -16.51 -14.12
N ALA A 549 13.99 -16.43 -15.45
CA ALA A 549 12.82 -16.04 -16.24
C ALA A 549 11.70 -17.08 -16.18
N ALA A 550 12.02 -18.36 -16.18
CA ALA A 550 11.04 -19.44 -16.05
C ALA A 550 10.35 -19.42 -14.68
N LEU A 551 11.07 -19.11 -13.61
CA LEU A 551 10.53 -19.04 -12.25
C LEU A 551 9.77 -17.74 -11.98
N GLY A 552 10.18 -16.61 -12.58
CA GLY A 552 9.66 -15.30 -12.19
C GLY A 552 9.67 -14.25 -13.29
N TYR A 553 9.13 -14.55 -14.48
CA TYR A 553 9.09 -13.57 -15.58
C TYR A 553 8.37 -12.25 -15.21
N ARG A 554 7.46 -12.27 -14.22
CA ARG A 554 6.71 -11.11 -13.74
C ARG A 554 7.57 -10.09 -13.02
N TYR A 555 8.73 -10.52 -12.49
CA TYR A 555 9.67 -9.69 -11.74
C TYR A 555 10.74 -9.02 -12.62
N TYR A 556 10.70 -9.25 -13.95
CA TYR A 556 11.50 -8.53 -14.92
C TYR A 556 10.79 -7.23 -15.33
N GLY A 557 11.42 -6.10 -15.03
CA GLY A 557 10.88 -4.76 -15.24
C GLY A 557 9.98 -4.29 -14.10
N THR A 558 10.30 -3.13 -13.55
CA THR A 558 9.52 -2.46 -12.51
C THR A 558 8.72 -1.30 -13.11
N THR A 559 7.80 -0.72 -12.35
CA THR A 559 7.04 0.47 -12.76
C THR A 559 7.92 1.72 -12.90
N LYS A 560 9.08 1.75 -12.23
CA LYS A 560 10.01 2.90 -12.22
C LYS A 560 11.14 2.75 -13.25
N VAL A 561 11.70 1.56 -13.39
CA VAL A 561 12.87 1.29 -14.26
C VAL A 561 12.82 -0.12 -14.83
N CYS A 562 13.47 -0.32 -15.99
CA CYS A 562 13.55 -1.63 -16.64
C CYS A 562 14.73 -2.44 -16.07
N TRP A 563 14.57 -2.90 -14.82
CA TRP A 563 15.51 -3.75 -14.09
C TRP A 563 14.78 -4.85 -13.32
N LEU A 564 15.51 -5.71 -12.61
CA LEU A 564 14.96 -6.76 -11.76
C LEU A 564 14.26 -6.16 -10.55
N SER A 565 13.09 -6.71 -10.19
CA SER A 565 12.34 -6.30 -9.00
C SER A 565 13.06 -6.76 -7.72
N THR A 566 12.96 -5.94 -6.68
CA THR A 566 13.38 -6.30 -5.31
C THR A 566 12.33 -7.17 -4.59
N GLU A 567 11.10 -7.24 -5.12
CA GLU A 567 10.02 -8.06 -4.57
C GLU A 567 10.42 -9.54 -4.52
N ASN A 568 10.04 -10.22 -3.44
CA ASN A 568 10.37 -11.63 -3.18
C ASN A 568 11.87 -11.96 -3.31
N ASN A 569 12.74 -11.00 -3.05
CA ASN A 569 14.19 -11.16 -3.16
C ASN A 569 14.67 -11.60 -4.57
N PHE A 570 13.89 -11.33 -5.62
CA PHE A 570 14.19 -11.78 -6.98
C PHE A 570 15.52 -11.21 -7.52
N ILE A 571 15.94 -10.05 -7.05
CA ILE A 571 17.22 -9.42 -7.39
C ILE A 571 18.44 -10.31 -7.04
N TRP A 572 18.30 -11.26 -6.10
CA TRP A 572 19.36 -12.19 -5.75
C TRP A 572 19.72 -13.16 -6.89
N SER A 573 18.86 -13.31 -7.90
CA SER A 573 19.20 -14.05 -9.13
C SER A 573 20.38 -13.42 -9.89
N PHE A 574 20.61 -12.13 -9.72
CA PHE A 574 21.77 -11.40 -10.23
C PHE A 574 22.87 -11.25 -9.17
N ILE A 575 22.53 -10.75 -7.98
CA ILE A 575 23.50 -10.45 -6.90
C ILE A 575 24.19 -11.73 -6.43
N GLY A 576 23.49 -12.84 -6.25
CA GLY A 576 24.06 -14.10 -5.78
C GLY A 576 25.21 -14.61 -6.66
N PRO A 577 24.98 -14.85 -7.96
CA PRO A 577 26.04 -15.24 -8.89
C PRO A 577 27.18 -14.22 -8.99
N ALA A 578 26.88 -12.91 -9.00
CA ALA A 578 27.90 -11.87 -9.05
C ALA A 578 28.80 -11.90 -7.80
N CYS A 579 28.24 -11.99 -6.60
CA CYS A 579 28.99 -12.11 -5.35
C CYS A 579 29.88 -13.38 -5.32
N LEU A 580 29.34 -14.51 -5.80
CA LEU A 580 30.11 -15.75 -5.90
C LEU A 580 31.34 -15.56 -6.81
N ILE A 581 31.18 -14.92 -7.97
CA ILE A 581 32.26 -14.64 -8.89
C ILE A 581 33.31 -13.70 -8.27
N ILE A 582 32.89 -12.65 -7.59
CA ILE A 582 33.79 -11.74 -6.87
C ILE A 582 34.58 -12.50 -5.81
N LEU A 583 33.92 -13.37 -5.04
CA LEU A 583 34.59 -14.18 -4.02
C LEU A 583 35.67 -15.10 -4.64
N VAL A 584 35.36 -15.78 -5.75
CA VAL A 584 36.32 -16.62 -6.49
C VAL A 584 37.52 -15.80 -6.97
N ASN A 585 37.27 -14.61 -7.51
CA ASN A 585 38.35 -13.71 -7.97
C ASN A 585 39.21 -13.22 -6.79
N LEU A 586 38.64 -12.90 -5.65
CA LEU A 586 39.37 -12.51 -4.44
C LEU A 586 40.25 -13.67 -3.91
N LEU A 587 39.75 -14.89 -3.93
CA LEU A 587 40.52 -16.07 -3.53
C LEU A 587 41.66 -16.32 -4.50
N ALA A 588 41.41 -16.26 -5.84
CA ALA A 588 42.43 -16.40 -6.84
C ALA A 588 43.52 -15.32 -6.69
N PHE A 589 43.12 -14.07 -6.47
CA PHE A 589 44.02 -12.96 -6.21
C PHE A 589 44.89 -13.20 -4.95
N GLY A 590 44.32 -13.64 -3.86
CA GLY A 590 45.04 -13.97 -2.63
C GLY A 590 46.12 -15.04 -2.86
N VAL A 591 45.79 -16.11 -3.62
CA VAL A 591 46.74 -17.17 -3.96
C VAL A 591 47.84 -16.67 -4.90
N ILE A 592 47.50 -15.83 -5.89
CA ILE A 592 48.47 -15.21 -6.78
C ILE A 592 49.47 -14.37 -5.98
N ILE A 593 49.00 -13.48 -5.14
CA ILE A 593 49.83 -12.64 -4.26
C ILE A 593 50.75 -13.50 -3.39
N TYR A 594 50.17 -14.51 -2.68
CA TYR A 594 50.97 -15.41 -1.87
C TYR A 594 52.09 -16.09 -2.65
N LYS A 595 51.80 -16.61 -3.86
CA LYS A 595 52.83 -17.26 -4.73
C LYS A 595 53.89 -16.27 -5.21
N VAL A 596 53.51 -15.06 -5.62
CA VAL A 596 54.44 -14.01 -6.02
C VAL A 596 55.37 -13.65 -4.85
N PHE A 597 54.84 -13.39 -3.66
CA PHE A 597 55.66 -13.09 -2.48
C PHE A 597 56.61 -14.25 -2.12
N ARG A 598 56.15 -15.48 -2.17
CA ARG A 598 56.98 -16.66 -1.90
C ARG A 598 58.08 -16.82 -2.93
N HIS A 599 57.80 -16.59 -4.20
CA HIS A 599 58.79 -16.63 -5.26
C HIS A 599 59.82 -15.49 -5.13
N THR A 600 59.36 -14.26 -4.82
CA THR A 600 60.28 -13.11 -4.60
C THR A 600 61.10 -13.27 -3.35
N ALA A 601 60.58 -13.86 -2.29
CA ALA A 601 61.34 -14.19 -1.06
C ALA A 601 62.40 -15.29 -1.28
N GLY A 602 62.18 -16.17 -2.29
CA GLY A 602 63.14 -17.20 -2.67
C GLY A 602 64.27 -16.71 -3.62
N LEU A 603 64.05 -15.53 -4.22
CA LEU A 603 65.03 -14.87 -5.11
C LEU A 603 65.97 -13.92 -4.34
N LYS A 604 66.39 -14.25 -3.15
CA LYS A 604 67.52 -13.59 -2.48
C LYS A 604 68.80 -14.29 -2.87
N PRO A 605 69.99 -13.62 -2.98
CA PRO A 605 70.31 -12.19 -2.82
C PRO A 605 71.39 -11.73 -3.81
N GLU A 606 71.10 -11.44 -5.06
CA GLU A 606 72.13 -10.81 -5.93
C GLU A 606 72.02 -9.28 -6.04
N VAL A 607 71.05 -8.66 -5.40
CA VAL A 607 70.89 -7.20 -5.44
C VAL A 607 71.74 -6.48 -4.38
N SER A 608 72.32 -7.20 -3.42
CA SER A 608 73.23 -6.59 -2.44
C SER A 608 74.64 -6.30 -2.97
N CYS A 609 74.92 -6.66 -4.23
CA CYS A 609 76.23 -6.43 -4.84
C CYS A 609 76.39 -5.04 -5.52
N PHE A 610 75.29 -4.27 -5.66
CA PHE A 610 75.37 -2.95 -6.29
C PHE A 610 75.59 -1.76 -5.33
N GLU A 611 75.55 -2.01 -4.02
CA GLU A 611 75.72 -0.93 -3.02
C GLU A 611 77.16 -0.72 -2.55
N ASN A 612 78.11 -1.54 -3.01
CA ASN A 612 79.54 -1.48 -2.61
C ASN A 612 80.47 -0.99 -3.70
N ILE A 613 79.96 -0.32 -4.76
CA ILE A 613 80.82 0.40 -5.70
C ILE A 613 80.55 1.90 -5.57
N ARG A 614 81.22 2.51 -4.63
CA ARG A 614 81.49 3.91 -4.51
C ARG A 614 82.96 4.12 -4.47
#